data_10cebbea612eaf0c0a79692568ba1a07
#
_entry.id   10cebbea612eaf0c0a79692568ba1a07
#
_cell.length_a   1.000
_cell.length_b   1.000
_cell.length_c   1.000
_cell.angle_alpha   90.00
_cell.angle_beta   90.00
_cell.angle_gamma   90.00
#
_symmetry.space_group_name_H-M   'P 1'
#
loop_
_entity.id
_entity.type
_entity.pdbx_description
1 polymer ?
#
loop_
_entity_poly.entity_id
_entity_poly.type
_entity_poly.pdbx_seq_one_letter_code
_entity_poly.pdbx_strand_id
1 'polypeptide(L)'
;MRAFIRIQHSGDFYDQNCYSVYHGCSKLDIPIVRYKAIYSVTDNAPTDLVVGAFSDVKVALERLGVNLLPIDYPDELLPFTGRKIWKSTLFTITSHPDYWHVFVKPVEDVKRFRGTILDKSEDLIKLGGGLEDIEVWCSEKVNFLAEWRIWILDGKIIGVNPYRGRWDLYPDPKVLQQAVNAYHSAPRAYALDFGITDKRETLLVEVSDAYALSSFGLDSVLYLSLIHISEPTRRRG
;
A
#
# COMPACT_ATOMS: atom_id res chain seq x y z
N MET A 1 -7.84 -1.04 23.77
CA MET A 1 -6.91 -0.80 22.63
C MET A 1 -5.57 -0.33 23.16
N ARG A 2 -4.48 -0.98 22.76
CA ARG A 2 -3.08 -0.57 22.95
C ARG A 2 -2.44 -0.45 21.57
N ALA A 3 -1.38 0.32 21.47
CA ALA A 3 -0.57 0.37 20.23
C ALA A 3 0.81 -0.24 20.50
N PHE A 4 1.14 -1.33 19.79
CA PHE A 4 2.47 -1.91 19.77
C PHE A 4 3.28 -1.23 18.65
N ILE A 5 4.32 -0.48 19.02
CA ILE A 5 5.09 0.34 18.08
C ILE A 5 6.54 -0.17 18.03
N ARG A 6 7.00 -0.51 16.84
CA ARG A 6 8.36 -0.98 16.62
C ARG A 6 9.38 0.12 16.85
N ILE A 7 10.45 -0.23 17.58
CA ILE A 7 11.64 0.59 17.76
C ILE A 7 12.89 -0.14 17.26
N GLN A 8 13.94 0.63 16.95
CA GLN A 8 15.27 0.14 16.64
C GLN A 8 16.01 -0.29 17.92
N HIS A 9 17.18 -0.93 17.77
CA HIS A 9 18.03 -1.27 18.91
C HIS A 9 18.51 -0.04 19.69
N SER A 10 18.69 1.10 19.02
CA SER A 10 19.00 2.40 19.61
C SER A 10 17.91 2.95 20.55
N GLY A 11 16.67 2.48 20.40
CA GLY A 11 15.48 3.02 21.09
C GLY A 11 14.69 4.03 20.26
N ASP A 12 15.19 4.43 19.08
CA ASP A 12 14.49 5.28 18.14
C ASP A 12 13.33 4.53 17.48
N PHE A 13 12.36 5.27 16.93
CA PHE A 13 11.28 4.65 16.13
C PHE A 13 11.86 3.97 14.90
N TYR A 14 11.24 2.84 14.51
CA TYR A 14 11.70 2.06 13.37
C TYR A 14 11.66 2.87 12.08
N ASP A 15 10.59 3.62 11.86
CA ASP A 15 10.40 4.50 10.73
C ASP A 15 9.46 5.69 11.07
N GLN A 16 9.18 6.52 10.06
CA GLN A 16 8.28 7.66 10.19
C GLN A 16 6.83 7.24 10.52
N ASN A 17 6.37 6.08 10.06
CA ASN A 17 5.02 5.59 10.34
C ASN A 17 4.86 5.26 11.82
N CYS A 18 5.86 4.58 12.41
CA CYS A 18 5.92 4.32 13.85
C CYS A 18 5.88 5.61 14.66
N TYR A 19 6.62 6.65 14.23
CA TYR A 19 6.58 7.97 14.87
C TYR A 19 5.21 8.63 14.74
N SER A 20 4.59 8.58 13.55
CA SER A 20 3.26 9.16 13.32
C SER A 20 2.20 8.51 14.21
N VAL A 21 2.23 7.17 14.35
CA VAL A 21 1.33 6.45 15.25
C VAL A 21 1.59 6.81 16.71
N TYR A 22 2.86 6.87 17.14
CA TYR A 22 3.22 7.32 18.48
C TYR A 22 2.60 8.68 18.79
N HIS A 23 2.74 9.64 17.87
CA HIS A 23 2.20 10.99 18.04
C HIS A 23 0.66 11.00 18.07
N GLY A 24 0.00 10.21 17.24
CA GLY A 24 -1.46 10.04 17.27
C GLY A 24 -1.95 9.43 18.58
N CYS A 25 -1.29 8.36 19.04
CA CYS A 25 -1.59 7.71 20.33
C CYS A 25 -1.42 8.68 21.50
N SER A 26 -0.34 9.46 21.49
CA SER A 26 -0.07 10.46 22.57
C SER A 26 -1.13 11.56 22.62
N LYS A 27 -1.71 11.96 21.47
CA LYS A 27 -2.82 12.94 21.43
C LYS A 27 -4.14 12.37 21.95
N LEU A 28 -4.33 11.07 21.88
CA LEU A 28 -5.58 10.38 22.22
C LEU A 28 -5.47 9.55 23.53
N ASP A 29 -4.39 9.70 24.28
CA ASP A 29 -4.12 8.96 25.52
C ASP A 29 -4.21 7.44 25.37
N ILE A 30 -3.80 6.92 24.18
CA ILE A 30 -3.78 5.49 23.91
C ILE A 30 -2.50 4.87 24.46
N PRO A 31 -2.58 3.80 25.29
CA PRO A 31 -1.43 3.12 25.83
C PRO A 31 -0.50 2.57 24.75
N ILE A 32 0.81 2.80 24.92
CA ILE A 32 1.84 2.42 23.95
C ILE A 32 2.75 1.35 24.55
N VAL A 33 2.97 0.27 23.79
CA VAL A 33 3.96 -0.76 24.09
C VAL A 33 5.03 -0.72 23.00
N ARG A 34 6.28 -0.52 23.36
CA ARG A 34 7.41 -0.52 22.42
C ARG A 34 7.97 -1.92 22.26
N TYR A 35 8.25 -2.35 21.03
CA TYR A 35 8.86 -3.64 20.74
C TYR A 35 10.01 -3.53 19.73
N LYS A 36 10.98 -4.44 19.80
CA LYS A 36 12.13 -4.51 18.88
C LYS A 36 11.95 -5.60 17.82
N ALA A 37 11.32 -6.69 18.20
CA ALA A 37 11.04 -7.82 17.31
C ALA A 37 9.62 -8.32 17.55
N ILE A 38 8.89 -8.64 16.48
CA ILE A 38 7.47 -9.05 16.55
C ILE A 38 7.25 -10.30 17.41
N TYR A 39 8.27 -11.14 17.56
CA TYR A 39 8.18 -12.34 18.41
C TYR A 39 8.05 -12.02 19.90
N SER A 40 8.42 -10.81 20.34
CA SER A 40 8.20 -10.35 21.72
C SER A 40 6.77 -9.88 21.99
N VAL A 41 5.98 -9.64 20.95
CA VAL A 41 4.55 -9.30 21.04
C VAL A 41 3.76 -10.60 21.03
N THR A 42 3.38 -11.09 22.20
CA THR A 42 2.72 -12.41 22.36
C THR A 42 1.26 -12.30 22.76
N ASP A 43 0.80 -11.13 23.16
CA ASP A 43 -0.51 -10.89 23.78
C ASP A 43 -1.35 -9.81 23.07
N ASN A 44 -1.09 -9.57 21.76
CA ASN A 44 -1.91 -8.62 21.02
C ASN A 44 -3.34 -9.15 20.83
N ALA A 45 -4.29 -8.34 21.26
CA ALA A 45 -5.70 -8.61 21.10
C ALA A 45 -6.22 -8.06 19.74
N PRO A 46 -7.39 -8.56 19.25
CA PRO A 46 -7.99 -8.04 18.02
C PRO A 46 -8.26 -6.52 18.00
N THR A 47 -8.35 -5.89 19.17
CA THR A 47 -8.53 -4.44 19.31
C THR A 47 -7.23 -3.66 19.42
N ASP A 48 -6.09 -4.33 19.54
CA ASP A 48 -4.78 -3.67 19.62
C ASP A 48 -4.25 -3.38 18.22
N LEU A 49 -3.42 -2.35 18.10
CA LEU A 49 -2.75 -1.98 16.86
C LEU A 49 -1.29 -2.42 16.91
N VAL A 50 -0.79 -3.02 15.84
CA VAL A 50 0.63 -3.36 15.68
C VAL A 50 1.21 -2.58 14.51
N VAL A 51 2.25 -1.78 14.76
CA VAL A 51 2.90 -0.93 13.76
C VAL A 51 4.40 -1.18 13.71
N GLY A 52 4.90 -1.43 12.51
CA GLY A 52 6.30 -1.75 12.24
C GLY A 52 6.53 -2.06 10.78
N ALA A 53 7.48 -2.94 10.48
CA ALA A 53 7.64 -3.44 9.12
C ALA A 53 6.38 -4.20 8.67
N PHE A 54 6.13 -4.24 7.37
CA PHE A 54 5.01 -5.01 6.82
C PHE A 54 4.98 -6.47 7.32
N SER A 55 6.16 -7.10 7.45
CA SER A 55 6.28 -8.46 7.99
C SER A 55 5.78 -8.57 9.44
N ASP A 56 5.96 -7.53 10.25
CA ASP A 56 5.51 -7.53 11.64
C ASP A 56 3.98 -7.47 11.71
N VAL A 57 3.40 -6.56 10.92
CA VAL A 57 1.93 -6.41 10.81
C VAL A 57 1.31 -7.70 10.29
N LYS A 58 1.91 -8.30 9.24
CA LYS A 58 1.45 -9.57 8.68
C LYS A 58 1.43 -10.68 9.74
N VAL A 59 2.53 -10.88 10.47
CA VAL A 59 2.62 -11.87 11.55
C VAL A 59 1.58 -11.62 12.65
N ALA A 60 1.38 -10.36 13.05
CA ALA A 60 0.39 -10.01 14.07
C ALA A 60 -1.04 -10.33 13.62
N LEU A 61 -1.38 -10.07 12.37
CA LEU A 61 -2.70 -10.33 11.79
C LEU A 61 -2.93 -11.84 11.53
N GLU A 62 -1.92 -12.56 11.05
CA GLU A 62 -1.99 -14.03 10.89
C GLU A 62 -2.27 -14.74 12.21
N ARG A 63 -1.69 -14.29 13.33
CA ARG A 63 -1.99 -14.80 14.69
C ARG A 63 -3.45 -14.60 15.09
N LEU A 64 -4.11 -13.58 14.53
CA LEU A 64 -5.53 -13.31 14.72
C LEU A 64 -6.43 -14.01 13.70
N GLY A 65 -5.86 -14.90 12.86
CA GLY A 65 -6.57 -15.64 11.83
C GLY A 65 -6.91 -14.83 10.59
N VAL A 66 -6.19 -13.71 10.34
CA VAL A 66 -6.40 -12.84 9.19
C VAL A 66 -5.36 -13.09 8.13
N ASN A 67 -5.82 -13.47 6.96
CA ASN A 67 -4.99 -13.56 5.77
C ASN A 67 -5.10 -12.25 4.98
N LEU A 68 -3.95 -11.61 4.74
CA LEU A 68 -3.86 -10.36 4.01
C LEU A 68 -3.58 -10.66 2.53
N LEU A 69 -4.51 -10.30 1.68
CA LEU A 69 -4.32 -10.32 0.23
C LEU A 69 -4.25 -8.89 -0.28
N PRO A 70 -3.29 -8.57 -1.17
CA PRO A 70 -3.25 -7.27 -1.84
C PRO A 70 -4.54 -6.99 -2.60
N ILE A 71 -5.01 -5.75 -2.60
CA ILE A 71 -6.19 -5.33 -3.37
C ILE A 71 -5.81 -5.10 -4.83
N ASP A 72 -4.76 -4.35 -5.07
CA ASP A 72 -4.15 -4.00 -6.36
C ASP A 72 -5.11 -3.32 -7.37
N TYR A 73 -5.88 -4.09 -8.13
CA TYR A 73 -6.67 -3.59 -9.27
C TYR A 73 -8.10 -4.16 -9.25
N PRO A 74 -8.99 -3.62 -8.41
CA PRO A 74 -10.41 -3.99 -8.43
C PRO A 74 -11.05 -3.68 -9.80
N ASP A 75 -11.93 -4.57 -10.28
CA ASP A 75 -12.58 -4.42 -11.60
C ASP A 75 -13.31 -3.07 -11.72
N GLU A 76 -13.96 -2.62 -10.64
CA GLU A 76 -14.68 -1.34 -10.57
C GLU A 76 -13.78 -0.13 -10.84
N LEU A 77 -12.48 -0.27 -10.59
CA LEU A 77 -11.50 0.81 -10.75
C LEU A 77 -10.62 0.69 -12.00
N LEU A 78 -10.73 -0.38 -12.77
CA LEU A 78 -10.01 -0.53 -14.03
C LEU A 78 -10.25 0.64 -15.03
N PRO A 79 -11.46 1.23 -15.12
CA PRO A 79 -11.67 2.40 -15.99
C PRO A 79 -10.80 3.61 -15.67
N PHE A 80 -10.29 3.71 -14.44
CA PHE A 80 -9.43 4.82 -14.01
C PHE A 80 -7.95 4.59 -14.28
N THR A 81 -7.55 3.40 -14.72
CA THR A 81 -6.12 3.06 -14.93
C THR A 81 -5.55 3.65 -16.21
N GLY A 82 -6.39 3.93 -17.20
CA GLY A 82 -6.00 4.50 -18.51
C GLY A 82 -5.00 3.64 -19.31
N ARG A 83 -4.80 2.38 -18.89
CA ARG A 83 -3.86 1.44 -19.53
C ARG A 83 -4.37 0.01 -19.39
N LYS A 84 -3.90 -0.86 -20.26
CA LYS A 84 -4.15 -2.31 -20.13
C LYS A 84 -3.39 -2.86 -18.92
N ILE A 85 -4.09 -3.65 -18.09
CA ILE A 85 -3.55 -4.39 -16.95
C ILE A 85 -3.97 -5.85 -17.12
N TRP A 86 -3.05 -6.79 -16.88
CA TRP A 86 -3.32 -8.22 -16.99
C TRP A 86 -2.42 -9.02 -16.04
N LYS A 87 -2.79 -10.27 -15.80
CA LYS A 87 -1.96 -11.23 -15.07
C LYS A 87 -1.15 -12.09 -16.02
N SER A 88 0.04 -12.47 -15.59
CA SER A 88 0.95 -13.39 -16.28
C SER A 88 1.81 -14.12 -15.27
N THR A 89 2.75 -14.93 -15.72
CA THR A 89 3.80 -15.49 -14.87
C THR A 89 5.13 -14.79 -15.12
N LEU A 90 5.98 -14.80 -14.10
CA LEU A 90 7.30 -14.18 -14.18
C LEU A 90 8.14 -14.78 -15.31
N PHE A 91 8.11 -16.13 -15.46
CA PHE A 91 8.84 -16.81 -16.53
C PHE A 91 8.31 -16.47 -17.91
N THR A 92 6.99 -16.38 -18.07
CA THR A 92 6.40 -15.97 -19.34
C THR A 92 6.93 -14.60 -19.78
N ILE A 93 6.96 -13.63 -18.87
CA ILE A 93 7.43 -12.27 -19.21
C ILE A 93 8.95 -12.24 -19.43
N THR A 94 9.73 -12.92 -18.59
CA THR A 94 11.20 -12.84 -18.68
C THR A 94 11.76 -13.63 -19.85
N SER A 95 11.09 -14.72 -20.28
CA SER A 95 11.53 -15.57 -21.39
C SER A 95 11.16 -15.05 -22.77
N HIS A 96 10.30 -14.04 -22.87
CA HIS A 96 9.79 -13.52 -24.15
C HIS A 96 10.05 -12.02 -24.26
N PRO A 97 11.21 -11.58 -24.82
CA PRO A 97 11.54 -10.17 -24.99
C PRO A 97 10.47 -9.36 -25.75
N ASP A 98 9.67 -10.00 -26.61
CA ASP A 98 8.57 -9.35 -27.33
C ASP A 98 7.47 -8.81 -26.41
N TYR A 99 7.40 -9.27 -25.18
CA TYR A 99 6.49 -8.76 -24.14
C TYR A 99 7.06 -7.60 -23.33
N TRP A 100 8.31 -7.20 -23.57
CA TRP A 100 8.96 -6.13 -22.82
C TRP A 100 8.35 -4.76 -23.16
N HIS A 101 8.88 -3.70 -22.55
CA HIS A 101 8.24 -2.39 -22.37
C HIS A 101 7.00 -2.47 -21.48
N VAL A 102 7.05 -3.33 -20.48
CA VAL A 102 5.97 -3.67 -19.56
C VAL A 102 6.36 -3.35 -18.11
N PHE A 103 5.40 -2.85 -17.33
CA PHE A 103 5.54 -2.80 -15.88
C PHE A 103 5.12 -4.15 -15.29
N VAL A 104 5.87 -4.65 -14.31
CA VAL A 104 5.66 -5.95 -13.67
C VAL A 104 5.75 -5.81 -12.16
N LYS A 105 4.82 -6.40 -11.41
CA LYS A 105 4.89 -6.54 -9.95
C LYS A 105 4.31 -7.88 -9.48
N PRO A 106 4.78 -8.48 -8.34
CA PRO A 106 4.18 -9.69 -7.79
C PRO A 106 2.71 -9.49 -7.44
N VAL A 107 1.88 -10.54 -7.57
CA VAL A 107 0.47 -10.52 -7.16
C VAL A 107 0.35 -10.69 -5.64
N GLU A 108 1.01 -11.70 -5.05
CA GLU A 108 0.84 -12.03 -3.64
C GLU A 108 2.05 -11.67 -2.78
N ASP A 109 3.25 -11.97 -3.23
CA ASP A 109 4.48 -11.67 -2.49
C ASP A 109 5.04 -10.30 -2.88
N VAL A 110 4.37 -9.25 -2.44
CA VAL A 110 4.72 -7.84 -2.73
C VAL A 110 6.14 -7.43 -2.31
N LYS A 111 6.88 -8.30 -1.60
CA LYS A 111 8.27 -8.02 -1.17
C LYS A 111 9.32 -8.80 -1.93
N ARG A 112 8.93 -9.74 -2.79
CA ARG A 112 9.89 -10.54 -3.57
C ARG A 112 10.74 -9.65 -4.47
N PHE A 113 10.11 -8.70 -5.16
CA PHE A 113 10.76 -7.58 -5.82
C PHE A 113 9.81 -6.38 -5.88
N ARG A 114 10.35 -5.20 -6.07
CA ARG A 114 9.53 -3.99 -6.25
C ARG A 114 9.01 -3.93 -7.68
N GLY A 115 7.78 -3.42 -7.85
CA GLY A 115 7.24 -3.13 -9.17
C GLY A 115 8.29 -2.42 -10.04
N THR A 116 8.58 -2.97 -11.21
CA THR A 116 9.64 -2.50 -12.09
C THR A 116 9.20 -2.52 -13.55
N ILE A 117 9.86 -1.71 -14.38
CA ILE A 117 9.67 -1.72 -15.82
C ILE A 117 10.75 -2.60 -16.43
N LEU A 118 10.33 -3.52 -17.31
CA LEU A 118 11.20 -4.33 -18.14
C LEU A 118 11.24 -3.72 -19.53
N ASP A 119 12.30 -3.02 -19.85
CA ASP A 119 12.57 -2.45 -21.17
C ASP A 119 13.72 -3.18 -21.89
N LYS A 120 14.63 -3.81 -21.14
CA LYS A 120 15.84 -4.46 -21.64
C LYS A 120 16.35 -5.54 -20.69
N SER A 121 17.27 -6.38 -21.16
CA SER A 121 17.78 -7.54 -20.40
C SER A 121 18.40 -7.18 -19.05
N GLU A 122 19.04 -6.01 -18.92
CA GLU A 122 19.61 -5.57 -17.64
C GLU A 122 18.55 -5.34 -16.56
N ASP A 123 17.29 -5.08 -16.95
CA ASP A 123 16.20 -4.87 -16.00
C ASP A 123 15.81 -6.16 -15.28
N LEU A 124 16.15 -7.34 -15.82
CA LEU A 124 15.92 -8.63 -15.18
C LEU A 124 16.60 -8.76 -13.81
N ILE A 125 17.72 -8.05 -13.62
CA ILE A 125 18.45 -8.01 -12.32
C ILE A 125 17.54 -7.47 -11.21
N LYS A 126 16.61 -6.56 -11.53
CA LYS A 126 15.67 -5.94 -10.56
C LYS A 126 14.62 -6.91 -10.04
N LEU A 127 14.41 -8.03 -10.72
CA LEU A 127 13.42 -9.05 -10.33
C LEU A 127 13.93 -10.02 -9.25
N GLY A 128 15.22 -9.92 -8.90
CA GLY A 128 15.86 -10.87 -8.00
C GLY A 128 16.10 -12.24 -8.65
N GLY A 129 17.10 -12.96 -8.20
CA GLY A 129 17.52 -14.24 -8.78
C GLY A 129 16.65 -15.45 -8.36
N GLY A 130 15.37 -15.30 -8.12
CA GLY A 130 14.48 -16.40 -7.72
C GLY A 130 14.20 -17.38 -8.87
N LEU A 131 14.32 -18.69 -8.58
CA LEU A 131 14.07 -19.80 -9.54
C LEU A 131 12.58 -20.18 -9.62
N GLU A 132 11.71 -19.56 -8.85
CA GLU A 132 10.29 -19.90 -8.81
C GLU A 132 9.50 -19.01 -9.78
N ASP A 133 8.66 -19.67 -10.57
CA ASP A 133 7.66 -18.95 -11.37
C ASP A 133 6.53 -18.48 -10.46
N ILE A 134 6.25 -17.20 -10.47
CA ILE A 134 5.19 -16.59 -9.66
C ILE A 134 4.22 -15.83 -10.54
N GLU A 135 2.98 -15.70 -10.08
CA GLU A 135 1.99 -14.84 -10.73
C GLU A 135 2.38 -13.36 -10.55
N VAL A 136 2.29 -12.62 -11.64
CA VAL A 136 2.62 -11.19 -11.67
C VAL A 136 1.51 -10.38 -12.33
N TRP A 137 1.28 -9.18 -11.81
CA TRP A 137 0.57 -8.13 -12.51
C TRP A 137 1.48 -7.51 -13.55
N CYS A 138 0.96 -7.37 -14.75
CA CYS A 138 1.59 -6.68 -15.86
C CYS A 138 0.74 -5.48 -16.27
N SER A 139 1.37 -4.40 -16.69
CA SER A 139 0.65 -3.28 -17.31
C SER A 139 1.47 -2.62 -18.41
N GLU A 140 0.76 -1.98 -19.35
CA GLU A 140 1.40 -1.05 -20.27
C GLU A 140 2.17 0.01 -19.45
N LYS A 141 3.30 0.44 -20.01
CA LYS A 141 4.15 1.46 -19.42
C LYS A 141 3.48 2.83 -19.49
N VAL A 142 3.40 3.51 -18.36
CA VAL A 142 2.93 4.91 -18.27
C VAL A 142 4.04 5.75 -17.66
N ASN A 143 4.23 6.95 -18.19
CA ASN A 143 5.18 7.91 -17.64
C ASN A 143 4.47 8.84 -16.64
N PHE A 144 4.55 8.50 -15.35
CA PHE A 144 4.03 9.34 -14.27
C PHE A 144 5.06 10.38 -13.86
N LEU A 145 4.70 11.67 -14.00
CA LEU A 145 5.52 12.82 -13.57
C LEU A 145 5.38 13.13 -12.09
N ALA A 146 4.25 12.79 -11.49
CA ALA A 146 3.98 12.91 -10.07
C ALA A 146 3.04 11.79 -9.63
N GLU A 147 3.17 11.36 -8.37
CA GLU A 147 2.30 10.35 -7.77
C GLU A 147 1.83 10.83 -6.40
N TRP A 148 0.53 10.59 -6.14
CA TRP A 148 -0.19 11.06 -4.98
C TRP A 148 -0.93 9.92 -4.32
N ARG A 149 -0.92 9.86 -3.00
CA ARG A 149 -1.74 8.95 -2.21
C ARG A 149 -2.97 9.66 -1.68
N ILE A 150 -4.10 9.01 -1.86
CA ILE A 150 -5.41 9.43 -1.41
C ILE A 150 -5.87 8.44 -0.36
N TRP A 151 -6.09 8.89 0.88
CA TRP A 151 -6.60 8.03 1.95
C TRP A 151 -8.10 8.14 2.05
N ILE A 152 -8.75 6.99 2.13
CA ILE A 152 -10.20 6.90 2.20
C ILE A 152 -10.58 6.17 3.50
N LEU A 153 -11.53 6.75 4.22
CA LEU A 153 -12.11 6.21 5.43
C LEU A 153 -13.63 6.34 5.36
N ASP A 154 -14.35 5.21 5.47
CA ASP A 154 -15.81 5.13 5.39
C ASP A 154 -16.37 5.91 4.16
N GLY A 155 -15.75 5.68 2.99
CA GLY A 155 -16.12 6.31 1.71
C GLY A 155 -15.79 7.80 1.57
N LYS A 156 -15.04 8.38 2.51
CA LYS A 156 -14.64 9.80 2.47
C LYS A 156 -13.13 9.95 2.26
N ILE A 157 -12.75 10.87 1.39
CA ILE A 157 -11.35 11.27 1.25
C ILE A 157 -10.95 12.05 2.50
N ILE A 158 -9.98 11.54 3.27
CA ILE A 158 -9.48 12.16 4.50
C ILE A 158 -8.10 12.80 4.33
N GLY A 159 -7.44 12.57 3.20
CA GLY A 159 -6.16 13.19 2.88
C GLY A 159 -5.73 12.91 1.45
N VAL A 160 -4.95 13.83 0.89
CA VAL A 160 -4.36 13.75 -0.47
C VAL A 160 -2.95 14.35 -0.40
N ASN A 161 -1.91 13.53 -0.45
CA ASN A 161 -0.53 14.00 -0.34
C ASN A 161 0.36 13.41 -1.44
N PRO A 162 1.34 14.19 -1.94
CA PRO A 162 2.33 13.70 -2.88
C PRO A 162 3.33 12.76 -2.18
N TYR A 163 3.80 11.73 -2.88
CA TYR A 163 4.88 10.91 -2.38
C TYR A 163 6.02 10.72 -3.39
N ARG A 164 5.81 11.13 -4.66
CA ARG A 164 6.84 11.00 -5.70
C ARG A 164 6.67 12.06 -6.79
N GLY A 165 7.77 12.49 -7.37
CA GLY A 165 7.82 13.31 -8.57
C GLY A 165 7.63 14.79 -8.35
N ARG A 166 6.99 15.47 -9.28
CA ARG A 166 6.87 16.92 -9.34
C ARG A 166 5.81 17.43 -8.35
N TRP A 167 6.19 18.37 -7.52
CA TRP A 167 5.33 18.99 -6.51
C TRP A 167 4.25 19.94 -7.07
N ASP A 168 4.44 20.43 -8.31
CA ASP A 168 3.57 21.40 -8.97
C ASP A 168 2.47 20.74 -9.85
N LEU A 169 2.35 19.40 -9.79
CA LEU A 169 1.34 18.62 -10.52
C LEU A 169 0.37 17.99 -9.52
N TYR A 170 -0.91 18.33 -9.66
CA TYR A 170 -1.97 17.85 -8.78
C TYR A 170 -2.95 16.93 -9.53
N PRO A 171 -3.49 15.88 -8.89
CA PRO A 171 -4.53 15.06 -9.49
C PRO A 171 -5.84 15.83 -9.61
N ASP A 172 -6.64 15.51 -10.63
CA ASP A 172 -7.98 16.10 -10.81
C ASP A 172 -8.92 15.63 -9.69
N PRO A 173 -9.45 16.53 -8.83
CA PRO A 173 -10.32 16.15 -7.73
C PRO A 173 -11.61 15.47 -8.19
N LYS A 174 -12.09 15.74 -9.40
CA LYS A 174 -13.28 15.08 -9.95
C LYS A 174 -13.01 13.60 -10.24
N VAL A 175 -11.84 13.29 -10.80
CA VAL A 175 -11.42 11.90 -11.07
C VAL A 175 -11.29 11.13 -9.75
N LEU A 176 -10.68 11.76 -8.72
CA LEU A 176 -10.56 11.14 -7.39
C LEU A 176 -11.93 10.80 -6.80
N GLN A 177 -12.87 11.75 -6.81
CA GLN A 177 -14.20 11.54 -6.26
C GLN A 177 -15.00 10.51 -7.07
N GLN A 178 -14.85 10.49 -8.39
CA GLN A 178 -15.48 9.48 -9.25
C GLN A 178 -14.96 8.07 -8.94
N ALA A 179 -13.65 7.90 -8.73
CA ALA A 179 -13.06 6.62 -8.37
C ALA A 179 -13.57 6.13 -7.00
N VAL A 180 -13.62 7.00 -5.99
CA VAL A 180 -14.17 6.64 -4.68
C VAL A 180 -15.64 6.22 -4.79
N ASN A 181 -16.44 6.94 -5.58
CA ASN A 181 -17.86 6.62 -5.78
C ASN A 181 -18.08 5.33 -6.58
N ALA A 182 -17.17 5.00 -7.48
CA ALA A 182 -17.25 3.78 -8.31
C ALA A 182 -16.88 2.52 -7.55
N TYR A 183 -16.09 2.62 -6.47
CA TYR A 183 -15.58 1.47 -5.73
C TYR A 183 -16.59 0.99 -4.66
N HIS A 184 -17.66 0.30 -5.11
CA HIS A 184 -18.77 -0.16 -4.25
C HIS A 184 -18.36 -1.30 -3.30
N SER A 185 -17.43 -2.15 -3.72
CA SER A 185 -16.91 -3.24 -2.88
C SER A 185 -15.76 -2.82 -1.96
N ALA A 186 -15.49 -1.51 -1.84
CA ALA A 186 -14.37 -0.97 -1.08
C ALA A 186 -14.38 -1.41 0.39
N PRO A 187 -13.22 -1.72 0.97
CA PRO A 187 -13.09 -1.83 2.42
C PRO A 187 -13.34 -0.47 3.08
N ARG A 188 -13.62 -0.46 4.38
CA ARG A 188 -13.87 0.77 5.14
C ARG A 188 -12.68 1.75 5.12
N ALA A 189 -11.45 1.21 5.11
CA ALA A 189 -10.22 1.98 5.09
C ALA A 189 -9.27 1.45 4.01
N TYR A 190 -8.83 2.31 3.12
CA TYR A 190 -7.93 1.97 2.01
C TYR A 190 -7.23 3.22 1.47
N ALA A 191 -6.30 3.02 0.56
CA ALA A 191 -5.70 4.10 -0.21
C ALA A 191 -5.78 3.85 -1.71
N LEU A 192 -5.95 4.93 -2.46
CA LEU A 192 -5.79 5.00 -3.90
C LEU A 192 -4.52 5.77 -4.22
N ASP A 193 -3.65 5.20 -5.03
CA ASP A 193 -2.50 5.91 -5.57
C ASP A 193 -2.84 6.38 -6.98
N PHE A 194 -2.75 7.69 -7.22
CA PHE A 194 -2.96 8.30 -8.52
C PHE A 194 -1.69 8.97 -9.04
N GLY A 195 -1.42 8.76 -10.32
CA GLY A 195 -0.32 9.41 -11.02
C GLY A 195 -0.81 10.44 -12.03
N ILE A 196 -0.01 11.49 -12.20
CA ILE A 196 -0.22 12.49 -13.24
C ILE A 196 0.76 12.21 -14.38
N THR A 197 0.21 11.95 -15.58
CA THR A 197 0.99 11.63 -16.76
C THR A 197 1.63 12.87 -17.39
N ASP A 198 2.53 12.66 -18.35
CA ASP A 198 3.08 13.72 -19.20
C ASP A 198 2.01 14.43 -20.06
N LYS A 199 0.86 13.77 -20.31
CA LYS A 199 -0.32 14.35 -20.95
C LYS A 199 -1.27 15.04 -19.96
N ARG A 200 -0.89 15.18 -18.69
CA ARG A 200 -1.71 15.75 -17.62
C ARG A 200 -2.96 14.95 -17.26
N GLU A 201 -3.01 13.69 -17.61
CA GLU A 201 -4.08 12.78 -17.21
C GLU A 201 -3.87 12.33 -15.76
N THR A 202 -4.95 12.21 -15.00
CA THR A 202 -4.97 11.64 -13.65
C THR A 202 -5.38 10.18 -13.75
N LEU A 203 -4.46 9.26 -13.54
CA LEU A 203 -4.68 7.82 -13.70
C LEU A 203 -4.39 7.06 -12.41
N LEU A 204 -5.21 6.05 -12.12
CA LEU A 204 -5.00 5.15 -10.99
C LEU A 204 -3.72 4.33 -11.19
N VAL A 205 -2.84 4.38 -10.21
CA VAL A 205 -1.60 3.58 -10.15
C VAL A 205 -1.90 2.22 -9.53
N GLU A 206 -2.45 2.21 -8.30
CA GLU A 206 -2.84 1.00 -7.56
C GLU A 206 -3.79 1.31 -6.41
N VAL A 207 -4.37 0.26 -5.83
CA VAL A 207 -5.17 0.30 -4.60
C VAL A 207 -4.47 -0.50 -3.52
N SER A 208 -4.39 0.06 -2.33
CA SER A 208 -3.78 -0.60 -1.18
C SER A 208 -4.72 -0.65 0.02
N ASP A 209 -4.70 -1.76 0.75
CA ASP A 209 -5.36 -1.85 2.06
C ASP A 209 -4.66 -0.94 3.08
N ALA A 210 -5.40 -0.46 4.08
CA ALA A 210 -4.86 0.54 5.01
C ALA A 210 -3.93 0.00 6.11
N TYR A 211 -3.84 -1.31 6.31
CA TYR A 211 -3.17 -1.89 7.49
C TYR A 211 -1.64 -1.70 7.56
N ALA A 212 -0.96 -1.46 6.46
CA ALA A 212 0.50 -1.27 6.42
C ALA A 212 0.94 -0.14 5.48
N LEU A 213 0.09 0.85 5.28
CA LEU A 213 0.38 2.01 4.44
C LEU A 213 1.39 2.95 5.07
N SER A 214 2.18 3.60 4.23
CA SER A 214 2.97 4.76 4.65
C SER A 214 2.08 5.98 4.85
N SER A 215 2.36 6.75 5.90
CA SER A 215 1.56 7.94 6.27
C SER A 215 1.73 9.11 5.29
N PHE A 216 2.88 9.22 4.62
CA PHE A 216 3.23 10.31 3.70
C PHE A 216 2.75 11.71 4.15
N GLY A 217 2.83 11.98 5.48
CA GLY A 217 2.43 13.27 6.03
C GLY A 217 0.93 13.44 6.31
N LEU A 218 0.11 12.40 6.22
CA LEU A 218 -1.26 12.44 6.74
C LEU A 218 -1.24 12.78 8.23
N ASP A 219 -2.22 13.58 8.70
CA ASP A 219 -2.34 13.91 10.13
C ASP A 219 -2.29 12.64 11.00
N SER A 220 -1.57 12.70 12.09
CA SER A 220 -1.27 11.53 12.92
C SER A 220 -2.50 10.86 13.54
N VAL A 221 -3.55 11.64 13.85
CA VAL A 221 -4.82 11.11 14.39
C VAL A 221 -5.64 10.48 13.27
N LEU A 222 -5.69 11.11 12.11
CA LEU A 222 -6.34 10.52 10.92
C LEU A 222 -5.64 9.24 10.48
N TYR A 223 -4.30 9.25 10.44
CA TYR A 223 -3.53 8.05 10.11
C TYR A 223 -3.78 6.90 11.08
N LEU A 224 -3.75 7.18 12.38
CA LEU A 224 -4.08 6.20 13.41
C LEU A 224 -5.50 5.64 13.23
N SER A 225 -6.49 6.48 12.97
CA SER A 225 -7.87 6.07 12.73
C SER A 225 -8.00 5.18 11.49
N LEU A 226 -7.29 5.53 10.41
CA LEU A 226 -7.29 4.77 9.16
C LEU A 226 -6.77 3.34 9.38
N ILE A 227 -5.56 3.18 9.94
CA ILE A 227 -4.94 1.86 10.11
C ILE A 227 -5.66 1.01 11.18
N HIS A 228 -6.25 1.64 12.20
CA HIS A 228 -7.01 0.94 13.23
C HIS A 228 -8.35 0.39 12.72
N ILE A 229 -9.02 1.06 11.78
CA ILE A 229 -10.28 0.59 11.20
C ILE A 229 -10.06 -0.55 10.20
N SER A 230 -8.89 -0.62 9.58
CA SER A 230 -8.54 -1.73 8.70
C SER A 230 -8.33 -3.05 9.44
N GLU A 231 -8.21 -3.03 10.77
CA GLU A 231 -8.08 -4.24 11.58
C GLU A 231 -9.32 -5.16 11.45
N PRO A 232 -9.11 -6.49 11.35
CA PRO A 232 -10.10 -7.45 10.84
C PRO A 232 -11.37 -7.62 11.64
N THR A 233 -11.32 -7.35 12.94
CA THR A 233 -12.47 -7.53 13.83
C THR A 233 -13.60 -6.53 13.60
N ARG A 234 -13.32 -5.44 12.88
CA ARG A 234 -14.30 -4.39 12.55
C ARG A 234 -14.85 -4.47 11.13
N ARG A 235 -14.37 -5.41 10.31
CA ARG A 235 -14.90 -5.69 8.96
C ARG A 235 -16.23 -6.46 8.98
N ARG A 236 -16.70 -6.95 10.14
CA ARG A 236 -17.90 -7.78 10.30
C ARG A 236 -19.08 -7.02 10.92
N GLY A 237 -19.17 -5.74 10.65
CA GLY A 237 -20.32 -4.93 11.06
C GLY A 237 -21.11 -4.42 9.86
#